data_84996ec4b071a15278d50e8b06194205
#
_entry.id   84996ec4b071a15278d50e8b06194205
#
_cell.length_a   1.000
_cell.length_b   1.000
_cell.length_c   1.000
_cell.angle_alpha   90.00
_cell.angle_beta   90.00
_cell.angle_gamma   90.00
#
_symmetry.space_group_name_H-M   'P 1'
#
loop_
_entity.id
_entity.type
_entity.pdbx_description
1 polymer ?
#
loop_
_entity_poly.entity_id
_entity_poly.type
_entity_poly.pdbx_seq_one_letter_code
_entity_poly.pdbx_strand_id
1 'polypeptide(L)'
;MVQDAVALAIEALSWMEHEGLSERTAFARASRQLGITRMDQLKTAQLLIMETTRRRSLIDYLIQGAIGREFDLDALQHGIASFVRLFCYWTKFHMADEHDVIRVMRAARAVLGWRVLQPIEPGLGRILALDIFEEMRRLPHDEAEALSLFHPAWFVSASTFVLGRPAALKLMRRNAQRASSYIRVNTLLGSEEASLREIDEAEIKLEPVQNLPLAFKVLSSRRPIVKTKAYRRGSLVVQDKASILASAVARPRPGDSVLDLCAAPGAKTAHLAQLMENKGAIYSIDKSSVRMSFWKREVSRLGATIAYPLLADASKPLPTKMQVDVVLLDPPCSNTGTFWKSPAEKWTATPERVHALARTQRAMLENASRYVRERGTLVYSTCSILAEENERNVNSFLTVNPDFKVVDSSPRIGLSGLCGLEKSQRLYPHIHDCNGHFLCKLERTN
;
A
#
# COMPACT_ATOMS: atom_id res chain seq x y z
N MET A 1 15.76 13.42 22.55
CA MET A 1 14.98 13.60 21.30
C MET A 1 15.31 12.51 20.28
N VAL A 2 16.56 12.44 19.78
CA VAL A 2 17.00 11.41 18.82
C VAL A 2 16.95 10.01 19.41
N GLN A 3 17.36 9.85 20.68
CA GLN A 3 17.43 8.55 21.36
C GLN A 3 16.08 7.81 21.37
N ASP A 4 14.97 8.50 21.73
CA ASP A 4 13.64 7.87 21.78
C ASP A 4 13.13 7.53 20.38
N ALA A 5 13.42 8.39 19.38
CA ALA A 5 13.06 8.12 18.00
C ALA A 5 13.80 6.91 17.42
N VAL A 6 15.09 6.76 17.75
CA VAL A 6 15.90 5.59 17.35
C VAL A 6 15.42 4.32 18.05
N ALA A 7 15.15 4.39 19.36
CA ALA A 7 14.59 3.25 20.11
C ALA A 7 13.26 2.78 19.51
N LEU A 8 12.36 3.73 19.21
CA LEU A 8 11.09 3.44 18.55
C LEU A 8 11.28 2.83 17.15
N ALA A 9 12.27 3.31 16.40
CA ALA A 9 12.55 2.78 15.07
C ALA A 9 13.10 1.35 15.13
N ILE A 10 14.03 1.04 16.02
CA ILE A 10 14.55 -0.32 16.23
C ILE A 10 13.41 -1.27 16.59
N GLU A 11 12.59 -0.91 17.57
CA GLU A 11 11.48 -1.74 18.03
C GLU A 11 10.45 -1.99 16.91
N ALA A 12 10.07 -0.94 16.16
CA ALA A 12 9.12 -1.09 15.07
C ALA A 12 9.67 -1.96 13.92
N LEU A 13 10.93 -1.76 13.52
CA LEU A 13 11.58 -2.60 12.51
C LEU A 13 11.65 -4.06 12.96
N SER A 14 11.91 -4.32 14.25
CA SER A 14 11.93 -5.67 14.82
C SER A 14 10.55 -6.34 14.72
N TRP A 15 9.47 -5.62 15.02
CA TRP A 15 8.10 -6.13 14.85
C TRP A 15 7.74 -6.41 13.39
N MET A 16 8.24 -5.60 12.46
CA MET A 16 8.04 -5.83 11.02
C MET A 16 8.72 -7.14 10.58
N GLU A 17 9.92 -7.42 11.08
CA GLU A 17 10.67 -8.62 10.72
C GLU A 17 10.15 -9.88 11.43
N HIS A 18 9.83 -9.78 12.71
CA HIS A 18 9.41 -10.92 13.52
C HIS A 18 7.97 -11.39 13.23
N GLU A 19 7.03 -10.46 13.12
CA GLU A 19 5.61 -10.79 12.93
C GLU A 19 5.07 -10.43 11.54
N GLY A 20 5.91 -9.91 10.63
CA GLY A 20 5.48 -9.48 9.30
C GLY A 20 4.48 -8.32 9.35
N LEU A 21 4.54 -7.48 10.39
CA LEU A 21 3.62 -6.35 10.53
C LEU A 21 3.91 -5.28 9.50
N SER A 22 2.86 -4.59 9.03
CA SER A 22 3.04 -3.40 8.21
C SER A 22 3.72 -2.28 9.02
N GLU A 23 4.41 -1.35 8.34
CA GLU A 23 5.10 -0.22 8.96
C GLU A 23 4.19 0.55 9.92
N ARG A 24 2.94 0.76 9.51
CA ARG A 24 1.94 1.48 10.32
C ARG A 24 1.57 0.72 11.60
N THR A 25 1.38 -0.58 11.51
CA THR A 25 0.99 -1.42 12.65
C THR A 25 2.15 -1.57 13.63
N ALA A 26 3.34 -1.84 13.12
CA ALA A 26 4.57 -1.96 13.91
C ALA A 26 4.90 -0.64 14.63
N PHE A 27 4.84 0.49 13.92
CA PHE A 27 5.04 1.81 14.50
C PHE A 27 4.05 2.13 15.63
N ALA A 28 2.75 1.85 15.41
CA ALA A 28 1.72 2.10 16.42
C ALA A 28 1.88 1.19 17.65
N ARG A 29 2.32 -0.06 17.47
CA ARG A 29 2.60 -1.01 18.55
C ARG A 29 3.82 -0.57 19.37
N ALA A 30 4.94 -0.30 18.71
CA ALA A 30 6.18 0.13 19.33
C ALA A 30 6.01 1.49 20.08
N SER A 31 5.29 2.45 19.48
CA SER A 31 4.99 3.73 20.12
C SER A 31 4.22 3.58 21.44
N ARG A 32 3.23 2.68 21.47
CA ARG A 32 2.47 2.38 22.69
C ARG A 32 3.31 1.65 23.72
N GLN A 33 4.12 0.68 23.31
CA GLN A 33 4.99 -0.13 24.16
C GLN A 33 6.04 0.73 24.86
N LEU A 34 6.64 1.68 24.15
CA LEU A 34 7.66 2.59 24.67
C LEU A 34 7.09 3.87 25.31
N GLY A 35 5.77 4.07 25.26
CA GLY A 35 5.13 5.27 25.81
C GLY A 35 5.50 6.57 25.08
N ILE A 36 5.99 6.51 23.84
CA ILE A 36 6.47 7.69 23.11
C ILE A 36 5.27 8.37 22.42
N THR A 37 5.00 9.61 22.82
CA THR A 37 3.84 10.39 22.36
C THR A 37 4.19 11.72 21.69
N ARG A 38 5.43 12.21 21.89
CA ARG A 38 5.88 13.48 21.34
C ARG A 38 5.94 13.44 19.81
N MET A 39 5.35 14.44 19.19
CA MET A 39 5.15 14.48 17.74
C MET A 39 6.46 14.56 16.94
N ASP A 40 7.45 15.26 17.45
CA ASP A 40 8.79 15.36 16.84
C ASP A 40 9.49 14.00 16.80
N GLN A 41 9.46 13.25 17.92
CA GLN A 41 10.02 11.91 18.04
C GLN A 41 9.30 10.91 17.14
N LEU A 42 7.97 10.97 17.11
CA LEU A 42 7.14 10.12 16.24
C LEU A 42 7.42 10.35 14.75
N LYS A 43 7.57 11.61 14.33
CA LYS A 43 7.89 11.95 12.92
C LYS A 43 9.29 11.46 12.55
N THR A 44 10.28 11.65 13.43
CA THR A 44 11.65 11.19 13.20
C THR A 44 11.71 9.66 13.13
N ALA A 45 11.10 8.95 14.08
CA ALA A 45 11.05 7.49 14.05
C ALA A 45 10.37 6.96 12.79
N GLN A 46 9.25 7.56 12.40
CA GLN A 46 8.56 7.17 11.17
C GLN A 46 9.44 7.37 9.93
N LEU A 47 10.18 8.49 9.85
CA LEU A 47 11.14 8.72 8.78
C LEU A 47 12.21 7.63 8.75
N LEU A 48 12.81 7.32 9.90
CA LEU A 48 13.86 6.31 10.04
C LEU A 48 13.37 4.93 9.58
N ILE A 49 12.19 4.50 10.04
CA ILE A 49 11.57 3.22 9.64
C ILE A 49 11.37 3.18 8.12
N MET A 50 10.73 4.21 7.57
CA MET A 50 10.39 4.25 6.15
C MET A 50 11.63 4.27 5.25
N GLU A 51 12.65 5.05 5.61
CA GLU A 51 13.84 5.22 4.79
C GLU A 51 14.80 4.03 4.89
N THR A 52 14.94 3.43 6.07
CA THR A 52 15.68 2.17 6.25
C THR A 52 15.02 1.05 5.44
N THR A 53 13.70 0.89 5.58
CA THR A 53 12.94 -0.13 4.83
C THR A 53 13.01 0.10 3.33
N ARG A 54 12.91 1.37 2.88
CA ARG A 54 12.96 1.71 1.46
C ARG A 54 14.29 1.33 0.80
N ARG A 55 15.41 1.45 1.51
CA ARG A 55 16.78 1.21 1.01
C ARG A 55 17.34 -0.16 1.39
N ARG A 56 16.53 -1.05 1.94
CA ARG A 56 16.98 -2.31 2.53
C ARG A 56 17.92 -3.11 1.61
N SER A 57 17.66 -3.20 0.29
CA SER A 57 18.53 -3.95 -0.63
C SER A 57 19.96 -3.43 -0.66
N LEU A 58 20.13 -2.12 -0.77
CA LEU A 58 21.45 -1.51 -0.76
C LEU A 58 22.09 -1.57 0.65
N ILE A 59 21.30 -1.35 1.69
CA ILE A 59 21.76 -1.46 3.07
C ILE A 59 22.27 -2.88 3.36
N ASP A 60 21.51 -3.92 3.02
CA ASP A 60 21.90 -5.31 3.26
C ASP A 60 23.16 -5.67 2.44
N TYR A 61 23.27 -5.20 1.19
CA TYR A 61 24.48 -5.35 0.38
C TYR A 61 25.71 -4.71 1.04
N LEU A 62 25.60 -3.46 1.51
CA LEU A 62 26.67 -2.74 2.19
C LEU A 62 27.11 -3.42 3.49
N ILE A 63 26.13 -3.90 4.27
CA ILE A 63 26.40 -4.64 5.51
C ILE A 63 27.17 -5.93 5.20
N GLN A 64 26.74 -6.72 4.22
CA GLN A 64 27.44 -7.95 3.80
C GLN A 64 28.85 -7.67 3.32
N GLY A 65 29.07 -6.58 2.58
CA GLY A 65 30.39 -6.15 2.14
C GLY A 65 31.32 -5.76 3.31
N ALA A 66 30.78 -5.06 4.32
CA ALA A 66 31.55 -4.60 5.47
C ALA A 66 31.85 -5.69 6.51
N ILE A 67 30.87 -6.55 6.80
CA ILE A 67 30.97 -7.52 7.91
C ILE A 67 31.48 -8.89 7.42
N GLY A 68 31.36 -9.16 6.12
CA GLY A 68 31.71 -10.45 5.49
C GLY A 68 30.47 -11.34 5.30
N ARG A 69 30.54 -12.24 4.33
CA ARG A 69 29.44 -13.18 3.99
C ARG A 69 29.16 -14.22 5.09
N GLU A 70 30.05 -14.34 6.06
CA GLU A 70 29.90 -15.23 7.21
C GLU A 70 28.87 -14.70 8.21
N PHE A 71 28.48 -13.43 8.10
CA PHE A 71 27.53 -12.78 8.98
C PHE A 71 26.15 -12.76 8.31
N ASP A 72 25.37 -13.81 8.55
CA ASP A 72 24.01 -13.91 8.05
C ASP A 72 23.09 -12.97 8.85
N LEU A 73 22.65 -11.88 8.24
CA LEU A 73 21.71 -10.94 8.84
C LEU A 73 20.39 -11.61 9.24
N ASP A 74 19.97 -12.61 8.48
CA ASP A 74 18.71 -13.31 8.72
C ASP A 74 18.83 -14.34 9.86
N ALA A 75 20.07 -14.77 10.19
CA ALA A 75 20.35 -15.59 11.36
C ALA A 75 20.46 -14.79 12.68
N LEU A 76 20.59 -13.46 12.57
CA LEU A 76 20.62 -12.58 13.78
C LEU A 76 19.23 -12.50 14.44
N GLN A 77 19.25 -12.29 15.75
CA GLN A 77 18.02 -11.86 16.43
C GLN A 77 17.46 -10.60 15.76
N HIS A 78 16.16 -10.58 15.52
CA HIS A 78 15.49 -9.51 14.74
C HIS A 78 15.84 -8.08 15.23
N GLY A 79 15.96 -7.86 16.54
CA GLY A 79 16.33 -6.56 17.07
C GLY A 79 17.74 -6.12 16.67
N ILE A 80 18.69 -7.07 16.55
CA ILE A 80 20.07 -6.77 16.14
C ILE A 80 20.10 -6.46 14.65
N ALA A 81 19.49 -7.29 13.81
CA ALA A 81 19.42 -7.07 12.36
C ALA A 81 18.78 -5.72 12.04
N SER A 82 17.65 -5.42 12.70
CA SER A 82 16.96 -4.13 12.57
C SER A 82 17.84 -2.94 12.97
N PHE A 83 18.60 -3.08 14.06
CA PHE A 83 19.52 -2.05 14.49
C PHE A 83 20.69 -1.88 13.49
N VAL A 84 21.32 -2.94 13.03
CA VAL A 84 22.43 -2.86 12.06
C VAL A 84 21.97 -2.19 10.76
N ARG A 85 20.78 -2.52 10.25
CA ARG A 85 20.18 -1.84 9.10
C ARG A 85 19.93 -0.36 9.35
N LEU A 86 19.35 -0.01 10.50
CA LEU A 86 19.14 1.38 10.91
C LEU A 86 20.46 2.14 11.04
N PHE A 87 21.48 1.52 11.65
CA PHE A 87 22.80 2.10 11.80
C PHE A 87 23.48 2.37 10.45
N CYS A 88 23.41 1.41 9.53
CA CYS A 88 23.90 1.60 8.17
C CYS A 88 23.16 2.73 7.45
N TYR A 89 21.82 2.78 7.54
CA TYR A 89 21.04 3.90 7.00
C TYR A 89 21.50 5.24 7.61
N TRP A 90 21.60 5.30 8.93
CA TRP A 90 21.94 6.53 9.65
C TRP A 90 23.31 7.08 9.24
N THR A 91 24.30 6.20 9.18
CA THR A 91 25.69 6.60 8.91
C THR A 91 25.99 6.83 7.44
N LYS A 92 25.28 6.16 6.52
CA LYS A 92 25.57 6.22 5.08
C LYS A 92 24.63 7.13 4.29
N PHE A 93 23.43 7.37 4.76
CA PHE A 93 22.41 8.12 4.01
C PHE A 93 21.90 9.37 4.75
N HIS A 94 22.07 9.43 6.08
CA HIS A 94 21.63 10.59 6.87
C HIS A 94 22.76 11.57 7.17
N MET A 95 23.99 11.30 6.70
CA MET A 95 25.19 12.14 6.90
C MET A 95 25.41 12.50 8.38
N ALA A 96 25.30 11.49 9.25
CA ALA A 96 25.46 11.63 10.69
C ALA A 96 26.88 12.05 11.06
N ASP A 97 27.02 13.00 11.96
CA ASP A 97 28.28 13.35 12.59
C ASP A 97 28.64 12.34 13.71
N GLU A 98 29.84 12.47 14.31
CA GLU A 98 30.30 11.58 15.38
C GLU A 98 29.36 11.62 16.61
N HIS A 99 28.82 12.78 16.96
CA HIS A 99 27.89 12.93 18.07
C HIS A 99 26.57 12.19 17.80
N ASP A 100 26.11 12.20 16.57
CA ASP A 100 24.92 11.48 16.16
C ASP A 100 25.13 9.97 16.21
N VAL A 101 26.31 9.48 15.79
CA VAL A 101 26.68 8.06 15.92
C VAL A 101 26.68 7.62 17.38
N ILE A 102 27.28 8.42 18.28
CA ILE A 102 27.28 8.14 19.72
C ILE A 102 25.86 8.09 20.28
N ARG A 103 24.96 8.99 19.86
CA ARG A 103 23.56 9.00 20.29
C ARG A 103 22.81 7.75 19.85
N VAL A 104 23.00 7.32 18.60
CA VAL A 104 22.40 6.10 18.07
C VAL A 104 22.90 4.86 18.82
N MET A 105 24.21 4.77 19.08
CA MET A 105 24.80 3.68 19.87
C MET A 105 24.26 3.64 21.30
N ARG A 106 24.11 4.80 21.96
CA ARG A 106 23.50 4.88 23.29
C ARG A 106 22.06 4.40 23.29
N ALA A 107 21.26 4.80 22.29
CA ALA A 107 19.88 4.34 22.13
C ALA A 107 19.80 2.82 21.93
N ALA A 108 20.65 2.28 21.07
CA ALA A 108 20.71 0.84 20.82
C ALA A 108 21.10 0.05 22.07
N ARG A 109 22.10 0.51 22.83
CA ARG A 109 22.51 -0.11 24.11
C ARG A 109 21.41 -0.10 25.16
N ALA A 110 20.56 0.94 25.17
CA ALA A 110 19.43 1.03 26.08
C ALA A 110 18.29 0.04 25.71
N VAL A 111 18.10 -0.24 24.42
CA VAL A 111 17.04 -1.15 23.91
C VAL A 111 17.49 -2.61 23.88
N LEU A 112 18.70 -2.87 23.38
CA LEU A 112 19.18 -4.23 23.10
C LEU A 112 20.13 -4.75 24.19
N GLY A 113 20.71 -3.86 24.97
CA GLY A 113 21.75 -4.18 25.96
C GLY A 113 23.16 -4.22 25.37
N TRP A 114 24.16 -3.79 26.15
CA TRP A 114 25.54 -3.71 25.67
C TRP A 114 26.17 -5.08 25.35
N ARG A 115 25.82 -6.11 26.13
CA ARG A 115 26.35 -7.48 25.92
C ARG A 115 25.94 -8.07 24.57
N VAL A 116 24.77 -7.70 24.09
CA VAL A 116 24.22 -8.15 22.79
C VAL A 116 24.90 -7.41 21.63
N LEU A 117 25.28 -6.16 21.84
CA LEU A 117 25.91 -5.32 20.80
C LEU A 117 27.43 -5.51 20.71
N GLN A 118 28.08 -5.88 21.81
CA GLN A 118 29.55 -6.03 21.88
C GLN A 118 30.13 -6.90 20.75
N PRO A 119 29.57 -8.06 20.41
CA PRO A 119 30.11 -8.92 19.34
C PRO A 119 30.03 -8.30 17.95
N ILE A 120 29.10 -7.37 17.71
CA ILE A 120 28.88 -6.74 16.40
C ILE A 120 29.59 -5.37 16.27
N GLU A 121 30.08 -4.78 17.37
CA GLU A 121 30.76 -3.47 17.35
C GLU A 121 31.91 -3.37 16.32
N PRO A 122 32.79 -4.38 16.13
CA PRO A 122 33.81 -4.34 15.09
C PRO A 122 33.20 -4.24 13.68
N GLY A 123 32.06 -4.91 13.44
CA GLY A 123 31.31 -4.83 12.19
C GLY A 123 30.73 -3.43 11.95
N LEU A 124 30.20 -2.80 12.99
CA LEU A 124 29.70 -1.42 12.89
C LEU A 124 30.81 -0.43 12.54
N GLY A 125 32.02 -0.63 13.09
CA GLY A 125 33.21 0.16 12.71
C GLY A 125 33.57 0.01 11.23
N ARG A 126 33.48 -1.20 10.67
CA ARG A 126 33.70 -1.43 9.23
C ARG A 126 32.61 -0.78 8.38
N ILE A 127 31.34 -0.82 8.82
CA ILE A 127 30.27 -0.08 8.15
C ILE A 127 30.57 1.42 8.13
N LEU A 128 31.07 2.00 9.21
CA LEU A 128 31.46 3.42 9.25
C LEU A 128 32.56 3.77 8.25
N ALA A 129 33.54 2.91 8.08
CA ALA A 129 34.67 3.12 7.17
C ALA A 129 34.36 2.90 5.70
N LEU A 130 33.23 2.22 5.37
CA LEU A 130 32.91 1.82 3.99
C LEU A 130 32.53 3.03 3.12
N ASP A 131 33.04 3.07 1.89
CA ASP A 131 32.63 4.04 0.86
C ASP A 131 31.61 3.38 -0.10
N ILE A 132 30.42 3.95 -0.15
CA ILE A 132 29.32 3.46 -1.00
C ILE A 132 29.71 3.48 -2.49
N PHE A 133 30.39 4.55 -2.96
CA PHE A 133 30.75 4.69 -4.36
C PHE A 133 31.78 3.66 -4.80
N GLU A 134 32.74 3.37 -3.93
CA GLU A 134 33.75 2.31 -4.20
C GLU A 134 33.09 0.92 -4.25
N GLU A 135 32.21 0.61 -3.30
CA GLU A 135 31.50 -0.67 -3.30
C GLU A 135 30.60 -0.82 -4.54
N MET A 136 29.88 0.22 -4.92
CA MET A 136 29.01 0.17 -6.10
C MET A 136 29.80 0.04 -7.41
N ARG A 137 31.03 0.59 -7.51
CA ARG A 137 31.89 0.46 -8.70
C ARG A 137 32.38 -0.96 -8.93
N ARG A 138 32.42 -1.79 -7.90
CA ARG A 138 32.87 -3.20 -7.99
C ARG A 138 31.81 -4.11 -8.62
N LEU A 139 30.57 -3.63 -8.74
CA LEU A 139 29.44 -4.39 -9.28
C LEU A 139 29.32 -4.24 -10.79
N PRO A 140 28.79 -5.27 -11.47
CA PRO A 140 28.28 -5.12 -12.82
C PRO A 140 27.24 -3.97 -12.88
N HIS A 141 27.22 -3.25 -13.98
CA HIS A 141 26.38 -2.05 -14.16
C HIS A 141 24.90 -2.29 -13.81
N ASP A 142 24.33 -3.41 -14.25
CA ASP A 142 22.91 -3.74 -14.03
C ASP A 142 22.59 -4.02 -12.55
N GLU A 143 23.52 -4.65 -11.83
CA GLU A 143 23.39 -4.89 -10.38
C GLU A 143 23.51 -3.58 -9.60
N ALA A 144 24.51 -2.76 -9.93
CA ALA A 144 24.69 -1.44 -9.33
C ALA A 144 23.45 -0.55 -9.55
N GLU A 145 22.88 -0.56 -10.76
CA GLU A 145 21.65 0.17 -11.07
C GLU A 145 20.47 -0.33 -10.23
N ALA A 146 20.26 -1.65 -10.16
CA ALA A 146 19.18 -2.25 -9.36
C ALA A 146 19.29 -1.87 -7.88
N LEU A 147 20.48 -1.96 -7.29
CA LEU A 147 20.71 -1.56 -5.90
C LEU A 147 20.51 -0.05 -5.69
N SER A 148 20.97 0.78 -6.63
CA SER A 148 20.79 2.24 -6.57
C SER A 148 19.31 2.66 -6.60
N LEU A 149 18.46 1.85 -7.20
CA LEU A 149 17.02 2.03 -7.28
C LEU A 149 16.28 1.42 -6.09
N PHE A 150 16.97 0.74 -5.20
CA PHE A 150 16.43 0.16 -3.96
C PHE A 150 15.28 -0.85 -4.18
N HIS A 151 15.38 -1.70 -5.21
CA HIS A 151 14.38 -2.72 -5.52
C HIS A 151 14.99 -4.12 -5.61
N PRO A 152 14.21 -5.17 -5.30
CA PRO A 152 14.64 -6.55 -5.56
C PRO A 152 14.87 -6.78 -7.06
N ALA A 153 15.89 -7.56 -7.42
CA ALA A 153 16.23 -7.82 -8.82
C ALA A 153 15.06 -8.40 -9.65
N TRP A 154 14.28 -9.30 -9.06
CA TRP A 154 13.10 -9.85 -9.73
C TRP A 154 12.08 -8.77 -10.13
N PHE A 155 11.88 -7.73 -9.29
CA PHE A 155 10.96 -6.65 -9.60
C PHE A 155 11.49 -5.73 -10.69
N VAL A 156 12.81 -5.50 -10.73
CA VAL A 156 13.47 -4.76 -11.82
C VAL A 156 13.20 -5.47 -13.15
N SER A 157 13.41 -6.79 -13.21
CA SER A 157 13.15 -7.60 -14.40
C SER A 157 11.68 -7.60 -14.79
N ALA A 158 10.77 -7.85 -13.83
CA ALA A 158 9.32 -7.90 -14.07
C ALA A 158 8.76 -6.54 -14.53
N SER A 159 9.17 -5.44 -13.89
CA SER A 159 8.74 -4.10 -14.28
C SER A 159 9.28 -3.69 -15.65
N THR A 160 10.53 -4.09 -15.98
CA THR A 160 11.13 -3.86 -17.30
C THR A 160 10.37 -4.64 -18.38
N PHE A 161 9.97 -5.87 -18.12
CA PHE A 161 9.16 -6.66 -19.04
C PHE A 161 7.79 -6.01 -19.32
N VAL A 162 7.12 -5.48 -18.29
CA VAL A 162 5.79 -4.89 -18.41
C VAL A 162 5.81 -3.50 -19.06
N LEU A 163 6.82 -2.67 -18.73
CA LEU A 163 6.84 -1.24 -19.07
C LEU A 163 7.88 -0.85 -20.11
N GLY A 164 8.83 -1.72 -20.39
CA GLY A 164 10.09 -1.36 -21.04
C GLY A 164 11.04 -0.64 -20.05
N ARG A 165 12.36 -0.77 -20.30
CA ARG A 165 13.41 -0.27 -19.39
C ARG A 165 13.27 1.22 -19.01
N PRO A 166 13.01 2.18 -19.94
CA PRO A 166 12.93 3.59 -19.58
C PRO A 166 11.81 3.92 -18.61
N ALA A 167 10.61 3.32 -18.79
CA ALA A 167 9.48 3.55 -17.92
C ALA A 167 9.61 2.83 -16.58
N ALA A 168 10.20 1.62 -16.57
CA ALA A 168 10.51 0.88 -15.34
C ALA A 168 11.48 1.67 -14.45
N LEU A 169 12.53 2.28 -15.00
CA LEU A 169 13.46 3.13 -14.26
C LEU A 169 12.76 4.36 -13.66
N LYS A 170 11.86 5.01 -14.42
CA LYS A 170 11.06 6.13 -13.90
C LYS A 170 10.16 5.70 -12.76
N LEU A 171 9.53 4.52 -12.86
CA LEU A 171 8.71 3.94 -11.80
C LEU A 171 9.53 3.70 -10.53
N MET A 172 10.69 3.06 -10.65
CA MET A 172 11.54 2.75 -9.50
C MET A 172 12.09 4.01 -8.82
N ARG A 173 12.51 5.02 -9.60
CA ARG A 173 12.90 6.34 -9.06
C ARG A 173 11.73 7.01 -8.34
N ARG A 174 10.50 6.90 -8.88
CA ARG A 174 9.30 7.43 -8.21
C ARG A 174 9.00 6.69 -6.91
N ASN A 175 9.20 5.38 -6.86
CA ASN A 175 9.04 4.57 -5.65
C ASN A 175 10.03 4.94 -4.53
N ALA A 176 11.16 5.54 -4.85
CA ALA A 176 12.13 6.07 -3.89
C ALA A 176 11.73 7.43 -3.30
N GLN A 177 10.71 8.08 -3.83
CA GLN A 177 10.25 9.40 -3.39
C GLN A 177 9.06 9.30 -2.43
N ARG A 178 8.78 10.39 -1.73
CA ARG A 178 7.60 10.49 -0.87
C ARG A 178 6.32 10.38 -1.71
N ALA A 179 5.40 9.57 -1.23
CA ALA A 179 4.10 9.38 -1.85
C ALA A 179 3.18 10.60 -1.65
N SER A 180 2.40 10.94 -2.68
CA SER A 180 1.31 11.89 -2.58
C SER A 180 0.16 11.32 -1.74
N SER A 181 -0.53 12.19 -1.02
CA SER A 181 -1.71 11.84 -0.25
C SER A 181 -2.96 12.37 -0.94
N TYR A 182 -4.02 11.58 -0.91
CA TYR A 182 -5.31 11.94 -1.46
C TYR A 182 -6.41 11.80 -0.42
N ILE A 183 -7.44 12.59 -0.57
CA ILE A 183 -8.68 12.48 0.18
C ILE A 183 -9.87 12.43 -0.78
N ARG A 184 -10.95 11.87 -0.29
CA ARG A 184 -12.27 11.99 -0.88
C ARG A 184 -13.16 12.75 0.09
N VAL A 185 -13.86 13.77 -0.40
CA VAL A 185 -14.91 14.47 0.34
C VAL A 185 -16.12 13.55 0.48
N ASN A 186 -16.66 13.46 1.67
CA ASN A 186 -17.81 12.63 1.97
C ASN A 186 -19.09 13.47 2.03
N THR A 187 -20.05 13.16 1.19
CA THR A 187 -21.34 13.86 1.08
C THR A 187 -22.49 13.11 1.74
N LEU A 188 -22.23 11.96 2.41
CA LEU A 188 -23.28 11.23 3.13
C LEU A 188 -23.73 11.91 4.44
N LEU A 189 -22.87 12.73 5.03
CA LEU A 189 -23.11 13.41 6.32
C LEU A 189 -23.37 14.90 6.20
N GLY A 190 -23.30 15.46 4.99
CA GLY A 190 -23.50 16.88 4.73
C GLY A 190 -23.25 17.25 3.28
N SER A 191 -23.41 18.52 2.92
CA SER A 191 -23.12 18.98 1.56
C SER A 191 -21.61 19.01 1.30
N GLU A 192 -21.23 19.04 0.03
CA GLU A 192 -19.84 19.19 -0.39
C GLU A 192 -19.22 20.47 0.16
N GLU A 193 -19.95 21.59 0.09
CA GLU A 193 -19.49 22.89 0.55
C GLU A 193 -19.27 22.92 2.07
N ALA A 194 -20.15 22.25 2.85
CA ALA A 194 -19.99 22.14 4.29
C ALA A 194 -18.74 21.31 4.64
N SER A 195 -18.54 20.21 3.96
CA SER A 195 -17.36 19.36 4.15
C SER A 195 -16.05 20.06 3.76
N LEU A 196 -16.06 20.81 2.65
CA LEU A 196 -14.89 21.59 2.20
C LEU A 196 -14.56 22.71 3.19
N ARG A 197 -15.56 23.39 3.76
CA ARG A 197 -15.33 24.39 4.84
C ARG A 197 -14.67 23.77 6.06
N GLU A 198 -15.15 22.61 6.55
CA GLU A 198 -14.53 21.92 7.69
C GLU A 198 -13.08 21.47 7.40
N ILE A 199 -12.78 21.13 6.15
CA ILE A 199 -11.43 20.76 5.71
C ILE A 199 -10.51 21.98 5.67
N ASP A 200 -11.01 23.11 5.20
CA ASP A 200 -10.25 24.38 5.17
C ASP A 200 -9.99 24.91 6.60
N GLU A 201 -10.99 24.87 7.48
CA GLU A 201 -10.82 25.18 8.92
C GLU A 201 -9.78 24.26 9.60
N ALA A 202 -9.57 23.05 9.08
CA ALA A 202 -8.52 22.15 9.53
C ALA A 202 -7.12 22.46 8.93
N GLU A 203 -6.99 23.57 8.18
CA GLU A 203 -5.76 24.00 7.50
C GLU A 203 -5.18 22.92 6.57
N ILE A 204 -6.07 22.23 5.83
CA ILE A 204 -5.70 21.26 4.81
C ILE A 204 -5.87 21.89 3.44
N LYS A 205 -4.77 22.13 2.73
CA LYS A 205 -4.79 22.67 1.35
C LYS A 205 -4.97 21.54 0.35
N LEU A 206 -5.92 21.73 -0.55
CA LEU A 206 -6.36 20.72 -1.50
C LEU A 206 -6.21 21.21 -2.95
N GLU A 207 -5.99 20.26 -3.85
CA GLU A 207 -6.05 20.43 -5.29
C GLU A 207 -7.03 19.38 -5.86
N PRO A 208 -8.06 19.78 -6.64
CA PRO A 208 -9.02 18.83 -7.18
C PRO A 208 -8.35 17.87 -8.17
N VAL A 209 -8.80 16.62 -8.19
CA VAL A 209 -8.37 15.62 -9.15
C VAL A 209 -9.25 15.71 -10.40
N GLN A 210 -8.64 15.99 -11.53
CA GLN A 210 -9.35 16.07 -12.81
C GLN A 210 -10.08 14.74 -13.13
N ASN A 211 -11.31 14.83 -13.63
CA ASN A 211 -12.17 13.71 -14.01
C ASN A 211 -12.53 12.73 -12.85
N LEU A 212 -12.33 13.13 -11.60
CA LEU A 212 -12.72 12.32 -10.44
C LEU A 212 -13.36 13.23 -9.38
N PRO A 213 -14.68 13.49 -9.47
CA PRO A 213 -15.38 14.36 -8.54
C PRO A 213 -15.14 13.96 -7.08
N LEU A 214 -15.12 14.95 -6.20
CA LEU A 214 -14.92 14.79 -4.74
C LEU A 214 -13.56 14.22 -4.34
N ALA A 215 -12.67 13.93 -5.29
CA ALA A 215 -11.30 13.49 -5.03
C ALA A 215 -10.34 14.69 -5.09
N PHE A 216 -9.47 14.77 -4.09
CA PHE A 216 -8.51 15.87 -3.96
C PHE A 216 -7.12 15.34 -3.58
N LYS A 217 -6.08 15.95 -4.16
CA LYS A 217 -4.70 15.80 -3.71
C LYS A 217 -4.46 16.73 -2.53
N VAL A 218 -3.81 16.22 -1.51
CA VAL A 218 -3.42 17.02 -0.34
C VAL A 218 -2.08 17.68 -0.65
N LEU A 219 -2.07 19.00 -0.74
CA LEU A 219 -0.87 19.80 -0.96
C LEU A 219 -0.12 20.03 0.35
N SER A 220 -0.85 20.38 1.40
CA SER A 220 -0.28 20.53 2.74
C SER A 220 -1.32 20.30 3.82
N SER A 221 -0.86 19.97 5.02
CA SER A 221 -1.70 19.90 6.22
C SER A 221 -0.83 20.21 7.44
N ARG A 222 -1.30 21.13 8.28
CA ARG A 222 -0.59 21.53 9.50
C ARG A 222 -0.48 20.39 10.51
N ARG A 223 -1.50 19.53 10.57
CA ARG A 223 -1.59 18.36 11.47
C ARG A 223 -1.82 17.09 10.67
N PRO A 224 -1.50 15.90 11.21
CA PRO A 224 -1.93 14.66 10.57
C PRO A 224 -3.44 14.65 10.33
N ILE A 225 -3.86 14.40 9.08
CA ILE A 225 -5.27 14.49 8.65
C ILE A 225 -6.18 13.68 9.57
N VAL A 226 -5.78 12.48 9.96
CA VAL A 226 -6.53 11.58 10.85
C VAL A 226 -6.74 12.13 12.27
N LYS A 227 -6.02 13.18 12.67
CA LYS A 227 -6.18 13.87 13.95
C LYS A 227 -7.08 15.11 13.86
N THR A 228 -7.54 15.49 12.67
CA THR A 228 -8.42 16.66 12.47
C THR A 228 -9.87 16.36 12.86
N LYS A 229 -10.64 17.41 13.15
CA LYS A 229 -12.09 17.29 13.41
C LYS A 229 -12.83 16.79 12.16
N ALA A 230 -12.50 17.34 10.98
CA ALA A 230 -13.08 16.95 9.71
C ALA A 230 -12.96 15.43 9.45
N TYR A 231 -11.78 14.83 9.70
CA TYR A 231 -11.62 13.38 9.60
C TYR A 231 -12.50 12.63 10.60
N ARG A 232 -12.46 13.02 11.88
CA ARG A 232 -13.21 12.33 12.95
C ARG A 232 -14.72 12.40 12.75
N ARG A 233 -15.24 13.50 12.22
CA ARG A 233 -16.66 13.69 11.88
C ARG A 233 -17.09 12.97 10.60
N GLY A 234 -16.13 12.48 9.81
CA GLY A 234 -16.43 11.77 8.58
C GLY A 234 -16.61 12.68 7.35
N SER A 235 -16.30 13.99 7.43
CA SER A 235 -16.38 14.91 6.29
C SER A 235 -15.41 14.57 5.17
N LEU A 236 -14.36 13.80 5.48
CA LEU A 236 -13.38 13.32 4.51
C LEU A 236 -12.91 11.89 4.80
N VAL A 237 -12.42 11.24 3.74
CA VAL A 237 -11.76 9.93 3.78
C VAL A 237 -10.35 10.07 3.22
N VAL A 238 -9.33 9.56 3.94
CA VAL A 238 -7.99 9.42 3.37
C VAL A 238 -8.00 8.17 2.47
N GLN A 239 -7.97 8.36 1.17
CA GLN A 239 -8.09 7.30 0.20
C GLN A 239 -7.24 7.62 -1.04
N ASP A 240 -6.47 6.63 -1.54
CA ASP A 240 -5.67 6.83 -2.74
C ASP A 240 -6.55 7.08 -3.96
N LYS A 241 -6.08 7.93 -4.88
CA LYS A 241 -6.78 8.28 -6.13
C LYS A 241 -7.21 7.03 -6.92
N ALA A 242 -6.33 6.04 -7.05
CA ALA A 242 -6.64 4.80 -7.75
C ALA A 242 -7.73 3.98 -7.04
N SER A 243 -7.74 3.97 -5.70
CA SER A 243 -8.79 3.30 -4.91
C SER A 243 -10.14 4.04 -5.02
N ILE A 244 -10.14 5.37 -5.11
CA ILE A 244 -11.36 6.16 -5.39
C ILE A 244 -11.89 5.80 -6.78
N LEU A 245 -11.00 5.74 -7.77
CA LEU A 245 -11.35 5.40 -9.16
C LEU A 245 -12.01 4.01 -9.28
N ALA A 246 -11.57 3.01 -8.50
CA ALA A 246 -12.15 1.67 -8.53
C ALA A 246 -13.67 1.68 -8.23
N SER A 247 -14.08 2.40 -7.19
CA SER A 247 -15.51 2.55 -6.87
C SER A 247 -16.24 3.43 -7.90
N ALA A 248 -15.59 4.48 -8.42
CA ALA A 248 -16.17 5.33 -9.46
C ALA A 248 -16.43 4.57 -10.78
N VAL A 249 -15.54 3.63 -11.15
CA VAL A 249 -15.71 2.74 -12.32
C VAL A 249 -16.86 1.75 -12.09
N ALA A 250 -17.05 1.26 -10.87
CA ALA A 250 -18.20 0.40 -10.53
C ALA A 250 -19.53 1.12 -10.78
N ARG A 251 -19.62 2.41 -10.47
CA ARG A 251 -20.72 3.33 -10.80
C ARG A 251 -22.10 2.78 -10.46
N PRO A 252 -22.35 2.33 -9.22
CA PRO A 252 -23.68 1.91 -8.81
C PRO A 252 -24.64 3.11 -8.81
N ARG A 253 -25.92 2.85 -9.00
CA ARG A 253 -27.00 3.86 -8.98
C ARG A 253 -27.77 3.79 -7.68
N PRO A 254 -28.43 4.88 -7.24
CA PRO A 254 -29.39 4.82 -6.17
C PRO A 254 -30.46 3.74 -6.42
N GLY A 255 -30.61 2.83 -5.46
CA GLY A 255 -31.52 1.69 -5.55
C GLY A 255 -30.87 0.37 -5.96
N ASP A 256 -29.66 0.38 -6.50
CA ASP A 256 -28.94 -0.85 -6.87
C ASP A 256 -28.62 -1.73 -5.65
N SER A 257 -28.43 -3.01 -5.93
CA SER A 257 -27.80 -3.97 -5.00
C SER A 257 -26.32 -4.17 -5.39
N VAL A 258 -25.44 -4.11 -4.40
CA VAL A 258 -23.98 -4.20 -4.61
C VAL A 258 -23.39 -5.29 -3.73
N LEU A 259 -22.45 -6.06 -4.28
CA LEU A 259 -21.62 -7.00 -3.54
C LEU A 259 -20.16 -6.49 -3.56
N ASP A 260 -19.66 -6.08 -2.39
CA ASP A 260 -18.28 -5.61 -2.19
C ASP A 260 -17.45 -6.75 -1.60
N LEU A 261 -16.65 -7.38 -2.44
CA LEU A 261 -15.79 -8.52 -2.09
C LEU A 261 -14.41 -8.04 -1.66
N CYS A 262 -13.92 -8.53 -0.51
CA CYS A 262 -12.71 -8.04 0.16
C CYS A 262 -12.85 -6.60 0.68
N ALA A 263 -14.02 -6.28 1.24
CA ALA A 263 -14.50 -4.93 1.54
C ALA A 263 -13.69 -4.14 2.59
N ALA A 264 -13.00 -4.84 3.50
CA ALA A 264 -12.30 -4.16 4.59
C ALA A 264 -11.01 -3.43 4.11
N PRO A 265 -10.77 -2.21 4.61
CA PRO A 265 -11.31 -1.57 5.81
C PRO A 265 -12.58 -0.72 5.62
N GLY A 266 -13.23 -0.66 4.43
CA GLY A 266 -14.53 -0.03 4.24
C GLY A 266 -14.54 1.28 3.45
N ALA A 267 -13.39 1.81 3.02
CA ALA A 267 -13.33 3.06 2.27
C ALA A 267 -14.02 2.98 0.89
N LYS A 268 -13.91 1.82 0.19
CA LYS A 268 -14.62 1.56 -1.07
C LYS A 268 -16.12 1.37 -0.83
N THR A 269 -16.49 0.58 0.19
CA THR A 269 -17.88 0.41 0.62
C THR A 269 -18.58 1.75 0.86
N ALA A 270 -17.95 2.64 1.64
CA ALA A 270 -18.51 3.96 1.92
C ALA A 270 -18.58 4.86 0.66
N HIS A 271 -17.68 4.68 -0.30
CA HIS A 271 -17.75 5.39 -1.57
C HIS A 271 -18.91 4.86 -2.45
N LEU A 272 -19.11 3.54 -2.48
CA LEU A 272 -20.26 2.96 -3.16
C LEU A 272 -21.58 3.48 -2.55
N ALA A 273 -21.70 3.50 -1.21
CA ALA A 273 -22.87 4.06 -0.52
C ALA A 273 -23.08 5.56 -0.85
N GLN A 274 -21.99 6.33 -0.98
CA GLN A 274 -22.05 7.73 -1.40
C GLN A 274 -22.56 7.88 -2.83
N LEU A 275 -22.07 7.07 -3.78
CA LEU A 275 -22.55 7.07 -5.17
C LEU A 275 -24.02 6.65 -5.28
N MET A 276 -24.48 5.81 -4.35
CA MET A 276 -25.87 5.35 -4.25
C MET A 276 -26.76 6.28 -3.40
N GLU A 277 -26.24 7.38 -2.86
CA GLU A 277 -26.99 8.30 -1.98
C GLU A 277 -27.66 7.60 -0.79
N ASN A 278 -27.04 6.55 -0.24
CA ASN A 278 -27.60 5.66 0.77
C ASN A 278 -28.97 5.04 0.38
N LYS A 279 -29.19 4.77 -0.90
CA LYS A 279 -30.41 4.09 -1.40
C LYS A 279 -30.00 2.76 -2.06
N GLY A 280 -30.62 1.64 -1.66
CA GLY A 280 -30.30 0.30 -2.12
C GLY A 280 -29.66 -0.56 -1.02
N ALA A 281 -28.77 -1.50 -1.38
CA ALA A 281 -28.10 -2.38 -0.44
C ALA A 281 -26.67 -2.71 -0.87
N ILE A 282 -25.72 -2.72 0.07
CA ILE A 282 -24.33 -3.13 -0.16
C ILE A 282 -24.01 -4.29 0.79
N TYR A 283 -23.73 -5.46 0.24
CA TYR A 283 -23.28 -6.64 0.99
C TYR A 283 -21.76 -6.68 0.98
N SER A 284 -21.15 -6.45 2.13
CA SER A 284 -19.69 -6.28 2.28
C SER A 284 -19.05 -7.51 2.89
N ILE A 285 -18.19 -8.17 2.14
CA ILE A 285 -17.58 -9.45 2.51
C ILE A 285 -16.09 -9.27 2.77
N ASP A 286 -15.61 -9.82 3.88
CA ASP A 286 -14.19 -10.05 4.16
C ASP A 286 -14.06 -11.32 5.02
N LYS A 287 -12.97 -12.08 4.85
CA LYS A 287 -12.73 -13.31 5.63
C LYS A 287 -12.16 -13.05 7.03
N SER A 288 -11.65 -11.84 7.28
CA SER A 288 -11.00 -11.49 8.55
C SER A 288 -11.94 -10.73 9.47
N SER A 289 -12.28 -11.33 10.61
CA SER A 289 -13.09 -10.69 11.66
C SER A 289 -12.41 -9.42 12.20
N VAL A 290 -11.08 -9.43 12.31
CA VAL A 290 -10.31 -8.26 12.73
C VAL A 290 -10.44 -7.12 11.72
N ARG A 291 -10.28 -7.42 10.41
CA ARG A 291 -10.46 -6.40 9.37
C ARG A 291 -11.90 -5.88 9.29
N MET A 292 -12.90 -6.76 9.50
CA MET A 292 -14.30 -6.35 9.56
C MET A 292 -14.62 -5.46 10.76
N SER A 293 -13.88 -5.56 11.87
CA SER A 293 -14.02 -4.60 12.98
C SER A 293 -13.55 -3.19 12.60
N PHE A 294 -12.53 -3.08 11.74
CA PHE A 294 -12.12 -1.78 11.16
C PHE A 294 -13.15 -1.28 10.15
N TRP A 295 -13.66 -2.15 9.29
CA TRP A 295 -14.73 -1.85 8.34
C TRP A 295 -15.95 -1.25 9.06
N LYS A 296 -16.44 -1.90 10.12
CA LYS A 296 -17.59 -1.45 10.90
C LYS A 296 -17.39 -0.02 11.44
N ARG A 297 -16.21 0.27 12.00
CA ARG A 297 -15.89 1.61 12.51
C ARG A 297 -15.83 2.64 11.39
N GLU A 298 -15.22 2.32 10.27
CA GLU A 298 -15.04 3.25 9.16
C GLU A 298 -16.37 3.54 8.46
N VAL A 299 -17.17 2.52 8.17
CA VAL A 299 -18.48 2.63 7.52
C VAL A 299 -19.44 3.43 8.40
N SER A 300 -19.48 3.18 9.74
CA SER A 300 -20.26 3.97 10.68
C SER A 300 -19.80 5.43 10.75
N ARG A 301 -18.48 5.67 10.83
CA ARG A 301 -17.91 7.02 10.86
C ARG A 301 -18.29 7.83 9.63
N LEU A 302 -18.40 7.17 8.47
CA LEU A 302 -18.71 7.80 7.19
C LEU A 302 -20.21 7.88 6.86
N GLY A 303 -21.08 7.32 7.71
CA GLY A 303 -22.52 7.40 7.53
C GLY A 303 -23.08 6.53 6.40
N ALA A 304 -22.41 5.46 6.02
CA ALA A 304 -22.91 4.52 5.02
C ALA A 304 -23.91 3.55 5.66
N THR A 305 -25.22 3.89 5.59
CA THR A 305 -26.29 3.18 6.31
C THR A 305 -26.84 1.95 5.58
N ILE A 306 -26.54 1.80 4.29
CA ILE A 306 -27.03 0.70 3.44
C ILE A 306 -26.02 -0.46 3.31
N ALA A 307 -24.95 -0.46 4.11
CA ALA A 307 -23.89 -1.45 4.04
C ALA A 307 -24.02 -2.51 5.13
N TYR A 308 -24.04 -3.78 4.74
CA TYR A 308 -24.25 -4.94 5.60
C TYR A 308 -23.01 -5.84 5.60
N PRO A 309 -22.35 -6.08 6.75
CA PRO A 309 -21.17 -6.92 6.83
C PRO A 309 -21.51 -8.41 6.81
N LEU A 310 -20.69 -9.20 6.09
CA LEU A 310 -20.74 -10.65 6.10
C LEU A 310 -19.32 -11.21 6.21
N LEU A 311 -19.10 -12.09 7.17
CA LEU A 311 -17.81 -12.79 7.33
C LEU A 311 -17.82 -14.06 6.47
N ALA A 312 -17.11 -14.01 5.34
CA ALA A 312 -16.99 -15.13 4.42
C ALA A 312 -15.69 -15.05 3.59
N ASP A 313 -15.27 -16.19 3.03
CA ASP A 313 -14.14 -16.27 2.11
C ASP A 313 -14.63 -16.11 0.68
N ALA A 314 -14.27 -14.99 0.03
CA ALA A 314 -14.66 -14.67 -1.33
C ALA A 314 -14.11 -15.63 -2.41
N SER A 315 -13.14 -16.50 -2.06
CA SER A 315 -12.67 -17.56 -2.97
C SER A 315 -13.57 -18.81 -2.98
N LYS A 316 -14.57 -18.86 -2.09
CA LYS A 316 -15.51 -19.98 -1.94
C LYS A 316 -16.93 -19.51 -2.25
N PRO A 317 -17.83 -20.43 -2.69
CA PRO A 317 -19.23 -20.09 -2.89
C PRO A 317 -19.84 -19.51 -1.60
N LEU A 318 -20.53 -18.40 -1.73
CA LEU A 318 -21.29 -17.81 -0.62
C LEU A 318 -22.57 -18.63 -0.39
N PRO A 319 -23.07 -18.72 0.84
CA PRO A 319 -24.27 -19.49 1.17
C PRO A 319 -25.56 -18.75 0.73
N THR A 320 -25.58 -18.26 -0.52
CA THR A 320 -26.70 -17.53 -1.11
C THR A 320 -26.76 -17.74 -2.62
N LYS A 321 -27.95 -17.67 -3.19
CA LYS A 321 -28.18 -17.62 -4.65
C LYS A 321 -28.46 -16.18 -5.14
N MET A 322 -28.21 -15.20 -4.28
CA MET A 322 -28.44 -13.79 -4.62
C MET A 322 -27.63 -13.38 -5.84
N GLN A 323 -28.26 -12.64 -6.74
CA GLN A 323 -27.60 -11.91 -7.81
C GLN A 323 -27.80 -10.41 -7.59
N VAL A 324 -26.77 -9.62 -7.89
CA VAL A 324 -26.73 -8.18 -7.65
C VAL A 324 -26.44 -7.41 -8.93
N ASP A 325 -26.75 -6.12 -8.90
CA ASP A 325 -26.51 -5.20 -10.04
C ASP A 325 -25.01 -4.97 -10.28
N VAL A 326 -24.25 -4.84 -9.21
CA VAL A 326 -22.82 -4.53 -9.25
C VAL A 326 -22.04 -5.41 -8.28
N VAL A 327 -20.98 -6.06 -8.76
CA VAL A 327 -19.98 -6.72 -7.94
C VAL A 327 -18.66 -5.96 -8.05
N LEU A 328 -18.09 -5.55 -6.91
CA LEU A 328 -16.74 -5.02 -6.80
C LEU A 328 -15.84 -6.08 -6.17
N LEU A 329 -14.82 -6.52 -6.90
CA LEU A 329 -13.81 -7.44 -6.44
C LEU A 329 -12.44 -6.73 -6.37
N ASP A 330 -11.98 -6.43 -5.15
CA ASP A 330 -10.66 -5.86 -4.85
C ASP A 330 -9.86 -6.86 -4.00
N PRO A 331 -9.36 -7.94 -4.62
CA PRO A 331 -8.79 -9.07 -3.91
C PRO A 331 -7.41 -8.75 -3.32
N PRO A 332 -6.93 -9.54 -2.35
CA PRO A 332 -5.54 -9.45 -1.92
C PRO A 332 -4.60 -9.64 -3.10
N CYS A 333 -3.58 -8.79 -3.20
CA CYS A 333 -2.59 -8.80 -4.28
C CYS A 333 -1.17 -8.60 -3.74
N SER A 334 -0.19 -8.61 -4.63
CA SER A 334 1.24 -8.44 -4.28
C SER A 334 1.61 -7.03 -3.83
N ASN A 335 0.70 -6.06 -3.95
CA ASN A 335 0.93 -4.64 -3.64
C ASN A 335 2.09 -3.99 -4.41
N THR A 336 2.52 -4.56 -5.54
CA THR A 336 3.66 -4.06 -6.33
C THR A 336 3.46 -2.63 -6.86
N GLY A 337 2.23 -2.14 -6.90
CA GLY A 337 1.91 -0.75 -7.23
C GLY A 337 2.01 0.22 -6.05
N THR A 338 2.24 -0.27 -4.83
CA THR A 338 2.22 0.57 -3.62
C THR A 338 3.58 0.77 -2.97
N PHE A 339 4.66 0.30 -3.57
CA PHE A 339 6.02 0.31 -3.01
C PHE A 339 6.53 1.71 -2.60
N TRP A 340 6.06 2.77 -3.23
CA TRP A 340 6.39 4.15 -2.84
C TRP A 340 5.76 4.58 -1.51
N LYS A 341 4.60 3.99 -1.18
CA LYS A 341 3.79 4.31 0.00
C LYS A 341 4.02 3.32 1.14
N SER A 342 4.24 2.06 0.80
CA SER A 342 4.48 0.94 1.72
C SER A 342 5.73 0.17 1.27
N PRO A 343 6.95 0.67 1.57
CA PRO A 343 8.19 0.06 1.10
C PRO A 343 8.45 -1.34 1.67
N ALA A 344 7.83 -1.73 2.79
CA ALA A 344 7.92 -3.11 3.32
C ALA A 344 7.35 -4.15 2.36
N GLU A 345 6.36 -3.78 1.55
CA GLU A 345 5.79 -4.70 0.56
C GLU A 345 6.82 -5.17 -0.48
N LYS A 346 7.90 -4.42 -0.73
CA LYS A 346 9.00 -4.85 -1.60
C LYS A 346 9.67 -6.15 -1.12
N TRP A 347 9.71 -6.34 0.19
CA TRP A 347 10.47 -7.40 0.84
C TRP A 347 9.61 -8.63 1.15
N THR A 348 8.30 -8.46 1.10
CA THR A 348 7.32 -9.55 1.25
C THR A 348 6.80 -10.06 -0.10
N ALA A 349 6.92 -9.27 -1.16
CA ALA A 349 6.57 -9.69 -2.51
C ALA A 349 7.69 -10.53 -3.12
N THR A 350 7.35 -11.73 -3.58
CA THR A 350 8.24 -12.63 -4.35
C THR A 350 7.49 -13.14 -5.58
N PRO A 351 8.19 -13.64 -6.61
CA PRO A 351 7.54 -14.24 -7.77
C PRO A 351 6.57 -15.37 -7.41
N GLU A 352 6.93 -16.23 -6.45
CA GLU A 352 6.12 -17.35 -5.98
C GLU A 352 4.83 -16.85 -5.33
N ARG A 353 4.94 -15.82 -4.49
CA ARG A 353 3.79 -15.17 -3.86
C ARG A 353 2.88 -14.50 -4.89
N VAL A 354 3.43 -13.84 -5.89
CA VAL A 354 2.66 -13.25 -7.01
C VAL A 354 1.84 -14.33 -7.70
N HIS A 355 2.46 -15.46 -8.08
CA HIS A 355 1.75 -16.57 -8.72
C HIS A 355 0.69 -17.21 -7.82
N ALA A 356 0.96 -17.35 -6.52
CA ALA A 356 -0.02 -17.88 -5.56
C ALA A 356 -1.23 -16.94 -5.43
N LEU A 357 -0.99 -15.64 -5.33
CA LEU A 357 -2.05 -14.63 -5.28
C LEU A 357 -2.85 -14.58 -6.58
N ALA A 358 -2.21 -14.65 -7.74
CA ALA A 358 -2.88 -14.69 -9.03
C ALA A 358 -3.86 -15.87 -9.15
N ARG A 359 -3.47 -17.06 -8.66
CA ARG A 359 -4.38 -18.22 -8.59
C ARG A 359 -5.58 -17.96 -7.68
N THR A 360 -5.34 -17.38 -6.50
CA THR A 360 -6.42 -17.04 -5.55
C THR A 360 -7.37 -16.01 -6.14
N GLN A 361 -6.83 -14.97 -6.79
CA GLN A 361 -7.61 -13.92 -7.44
C GLN A 361 -8.47 -14.48 -8.58
N ARG A 362 -7.96 -15.44 -9.36
CA ARG A 362 -8.72 -16.11 -10.40
C ARG A 362 -9.91 -16.87 -9.82
N ALA A 363 -9.69 -17.66 -8.77
CA ALA A 363 -10.78 -18.36 -8.08
C ALA A 363 -11.82 -17.38 -7.51
N MET A 364 -11.38 -16.24 -6.97
CA MET A 364 -12.29 -15.18 -6.51
C MET A 364 -13.07 -14.54 -7.66
N LEU A 365 -12.43 -14.31 -8.81
CA LEU A 365 -13.07 -13.73 -9.99
C LEU A 365 -14.16 -14.68 -10.57
N GLU A 366 -13.83 -15.97 -10.67
CA GLU A 366 -14.79 -17.02 -11.06
C GLU A 366 -15.96 -17.14 -10.08
N ASN A 367 -15.67 -17.04 -8.76
CA ASN A 367 -16.74 -17.07 -7.76
C ASN A 367 -17.61 -15.79 -7.82
N ALA A 368 -17.00 -14.62 -7.97
CA ALA A 368 -17.67 -13.34 -8.07
C ALA A 368 -18.67 -13.28 -9.23
N SER A 369 -18.34 -13.87 -10.37
CA SER A 369 -19.20 -13.87 -11.57
C SER A 369 -20.59 -14.50 -11.34
N ARG A 370 -20.70 -15.46 -10.42
CA ARG A 370 -21.96 -16.15 -10.09
C ARG A 370 -23.01 -15.24 -9.47
N TYR A 371 -22.56 -14.13 -8.87
CA TYR A 371 -23.41 -13.16 -8.16
C TYR A 371 -23.76 -11.94 -9.02
N VAL A 372 -23.26 -11.87 -10.24
CA VAL A 372 -23.61 -10.79 -11.18
C VAL A 372 -24.90 -11.18 -11.90
N ARG A 373 -25.95 -10.36 -11.81
CA ARG A 373 -27.18 -10.58 -12.57
C ARG A 373 -26.95 -10.38 -14.07
N GLU A 374 -27.90 -10.80 -14.89
CA GLU A 374 -27.94 -10.46 -16.31
C GLU A 374 -27.85 -8.93 -16.49
N ARG A 375 -27.01 -8.49 -17.43
CA ARG A 375 -26.68 -7.08 -17.67
C ARG A 375 -26.08 -6.35 -16.45
N GLY A 376 -25.70 -7.10 -15.42
CA GLY A 376 -24.98 -6.60 -14.26
C GLY A 376 -23.50 -6.37 -14.55
N THR A 377 -22.83 -5.73 -13.63
CA THR A 377 -21.43 -5.30 -13.75
C THR A 377 -20.55 -5.99 -12.72
N LEU A 378 -19.37 -6.45 -13.17
CA LEU A 378 -18.28 -6.91 -12.30
C LEU A 378 -17.06 -6.01 -12.51
N VAL A 379 -16.60 -5.36 -11.45
CA VAL A 379 -15.35 -4.59 -11.47
C VAL A 379 -14.27 -5.38 -10.75
N TYR A 380 -13.21 -5.71 -11.47
CA TYR A 380 -12.01 -6.32 -10.94
C TYR A 380 -10.93 -5.26 -10.79
N SER A 381 -10.34 -5.16 -9.59
CA SER A 381 -9.29 -4.17 -9.32
C SER A 381 -8.17 -4.75 -8.47
N THR A 382 -6.92 -4.39 -8.76
CA THR A 382 -5.75 -4.75 -7.94
C THR A 382 -4.81 -3.57 -7.79
N CYS A 383 -4.08 -3.51 -6.69
CA CYS A 383 -2.95 -2.58 -6.53
C CYS A 383 -1.61 -3.20 -7.00
N SER A 384 -1.65 -4.08 -8.00
CA SER A 384 -0.50 -4.68 -8.66
C SER A 384 -0.25 -4.05 -10.03
N ILE A 385 1.02 -3.96 -10.42
CA ILE A 385 1.43 -3.57 -11.79
C ILE A 385 1.71 -4.79 -12.69
N LEU A 386 1.64 -6.00 -12.16
CA LEU A 386 2.04 -7.23 -12.83
C LEU A 386 0.89 -7.82 -13.65
N ALA A 387 1.17 -8.25 -14.87
CA ALA A 387 0.16 -8.81 -15.77
C ALA A 387 -0.40 -10.15 -15.27
N GLU A 388 0.35 -10.89 -14.45
CA GLU A 388 -0.04 -12.15 -13.83
C GLU A 388 -1.29 -12.01 -12.97
N GLU A 389 -1.37 -10.92 -12.20
CA GLU A 389 -2.48 -10.60 -11.31
C GLU A 389 -3.61 -9.83 -11.99
N ASN A 390 -3.34 -9.30 -13.17
CA ASN A 390 -4.19 -8.36 -13.89
C ASN A 390 -4.78 -8.99 -15.17
N GLU A 391 -4.22 -8.64 -16.32
CA GLU A 391 -4.75 -9.04 -17.63
C GLU A 391 -4.77 -10.54 -17.84
N ARG A 392 -3.77 -11.27 -17.36
CA ARG A 392 -3.74 -12.73 -17.49
C ARG A 392 -4.88 -13.39 -16.74
N ASN A 393 -5.24 -12.86 -15.55
CA ASN A 393 -6.39 -13.34 -14.79
C ASN A 393 -7.70 -13.03 -15.50
N VAL A 394 -7.88 -11.81 -16.03
CA VAL A 394 -9.09 -11.42 -16.76
C VAL A 394 -9.23 -12.22 -18.06
N ASN A 395 -8.17 -12.39 -18.85
CA ASN A 395 -8.20 -13.18 -20.09
C ASN A 395 -8.54 -14.65 -19.80
N SER A 396 -7.93 -15.23 -18.77
CA SER A 396 -8.26 -16.60 -18.34
C SER A 396 -9.72 -16.73 -17.91
N PHE A 397 -10.25 -15.74 -17.18
CA PHE A 397 -11.65 -15.69 -16.79
C PHE A 397 -12.59 -15.63 -18.01
N LEU A 398 -12.32 -14.76 -18.98
CA LEU A 398 -13.14 -14.62 -20.18
C LEU A 398 -13.18 -15.87 -21.05
N THR A 399 -12.10 -16.67 -21.05
CA THR A 399 -12.05 -17.94 -21.79
C THR A 399 -13.08 -18.94 -21.28
N VAL A 400 -13.36 -18.96 -19.98
CA VAL A 400 -14.28 -19.92 -19.33
C VAL A 400 -15.65 -19.33 -19.01
N ASN A 401 -15.82 -18.00 -19.17
CA ASN A 401 -17.07 -17.27 -18.94
C ASN A 401 -17.45 -16.43 -20.19
N PRO A 402 -17.93 -17.05 -21.27
CA PRO A 402 -18.23 -16.36 -22.54
C PRO A 402 -19.43 -15.42 -22.45
N ASP A 403 -20.21 -15.49 -21.37
CA ASP A 403 -21.30 -14.58 -21.04
C ASP A 403 -20.82 -13.24 -20.43
N PHE A 404 -19.51 -13.04 -20.31
CA PHE A 404 -18.91 -11.78 -19.89
C PHE A 404 -18.12 -11.11 -21.03
N LYS A 405 -18.19 -9.79 -21.08
CA LYS A 405 -17.36 -8.97 -21.98
C LYS A 405 -16.73 -7.80 -21.24
N VAL A 406 -15.53 -7.38 -21.68
CA VAL A 406 -14.90 -6.17 -21.17
C VAL A 406 -15.60 -4.95 -21.76
N VAL A 407 -16.04 -4.05 -20.88
CA VAL A 407 -16.66 -2.77 -21.27
C VAL A 407 -15.76 -1.61 -20.85
N ASP A 408 -16.07 -0.39 -21.31
CA ASP A 408 -15.28 0.79 -20.94
C ASP A 408 -15.27 1.04 -19.43
N SER A 409 -14.09 1.22 -18.89
CA SER A 409 -13.85 1.45 -17.46
C SER A 409 -13.87 2.97 -17.13
N SER A 410 -14.95 3.65 -17.53
CA SER A 410 -15.10 5.10 -17.28
C SER A 410 -15.46 5.41 -15.81
N PRO A 411 -14.96 6.51 -15.20
CA PRO A 411 -14.12 7.56 -15.78
C PRO A 411 -12.70 7.08 -16.10
N ARG A 412 -12.11 7.59 -17.20
CA ARG A 412 -10.81 7.17 -17.67
C ARG A 412 -9.72 8.15 -17.20
N ILE A 413 -8.80 7.67 -16.39
CA ILE A 413 -7.64 8.41 -15.89
C ILE A 413 -6.34 7.65 -16.23
N GLY A 414 -6.40 6.32 -16.24
CA GLY A 414 -5.27 5.44 -16.50
C GLY A 414 -4.97 5.25 -17.99
N LEU A 415 -3.82 4.66 -18.26
CA LEU A 415 -3.48 4.14 -19.58
C LEU A 415 -4.34 2.91 -19.91
N SER A 416 -4.42 2.55 -21.17
CA SER A 416 -5.05 1.29 -21.62
C SER A 416 -4.37 0.07 -21.00
N GLY A 417 -5.15 -0.97 -20.75
CA GLY A 417 -4.63 -2.27 -20.35
C GLY A 417 -3.80 -2.93 -21.45
N LEU A 418 -3.12 -3.99 -21.09
CA LEU A 418 -2.27 -4.79 -21.97
C LEU A 418 -3.01 -6.05 -22.44
N CYS A 419 -2.35 -6.85 -23.28
CA CYS A 419 -2.81 -8.18 -23.68
C CYS A 419 -4.23 -8.22 -24.28
N GLY A 420 -4.61 -7.22 -25.09
CA GLY A 420 -5.91 -7.14 -25.73
C GLY A 420 -7.04 -6.60 -24.83
N LEU A 421 -6.72 -6.00 -23.69
CA LEU A 421 -7.71 -5.45 -22.75
C LEU A 421 -7.70 -3.91 -22.73
N GLU A 422 -7.71 -3.25 -23.89
CA GLU A 422 -7.57 -1.79 -24.04
C GLU A 422 -8.65 -1.00 -23.30
N LYS A 423 -9.82 -1.59 -23.06
CA LYS A 423 -10.94 -0.98 -22.31
C LYS A 423 -10.70 -0.98 -20.80
N SER A 424 -9.77 -1.80 -20.29
CA SER A 424 -9.30 -1.73 -18.90
C SER A 424 -8.35 -0.56 -18.70
N GLN A 425 -8.00 -0.26 -17.46
CA GLN A 425 -7.10 0.86 -17.10
C GLN A 425 -5.92 0.40 -16.25
N ARG A 426 -4.76 0.99 -16.51
CA ARG A 426 -3.55 0.87 -15.70
C ARG A 426 -3.10 2.23 -15.19
N LEU A 427 -2.87 2.34 -13.90
CA LEU A 427 -2.27 3.50 -13.27
C LEU A 427 -0.87 3.16 -12.77
N TYR A 428 0.01 4.14 -12.82
CA TYR A 428 1.40 3.99 -12.40
C TYR A 428 1.86 5.21 -11.58
N PRO A 429 2.63 5.04 -10.49
CA PRO A 429 3.09 6.13 -9.64
C PRO A 429 3.83 7.25 -10.37
N HIS A 430 4.65 6.91 -11.35
CA HIS A 430 5.48 7.86 -12.10
C HIS A 430 4.74 8.62 -13.21
N ILE A 431 3.53 8.18 -13.55
CA ILE A 431 2.69 8.83 -14.59
C ILE A 431 1.51 9.55 -13.93
N HIS A 432 0.83 8.85 -13.01
CA HIS A 432 -0.46 9.30 -12.50
C HIS A 432 -0.38 9.87 -11.08
N ASP A 433 0.81 9.88 -10.47
CA ASP A 433 1.01 10.35 -9.10
C ASP A 433 0.07 9.70 -8.07
N CYS A 434 -0.20 8.40 -8.21
CA CYS A 434 -1.03 7.58 -7.30
C CYS A 434 -0.48 6.17 -7.23
N ASN A 435 -1.08 5.30 -6.44
CA ASN A 435 -0.70 3.88 -6.43
C ASN A 435 -0.79 3.28 -7.83
N GLY A 436 0.15 2.39 -8.18
CA GLY A 436 0.02 1.52 -9.32
C GLY A 436 -1.23 0.65 -9.14
N HIS A 437 -2.07 0.59 -10.17
CA HIS A 437 -3.37 -0.05 -10.06
C HIS A 437 -3.84 -0.57 -11.41
N PHE A 438 -4.61 -1.64 -11.38
CA PHE A 438 -5.33 -2.17 -12.54
C PHE A 438 -6.82 -2.15 -12.27
N LEU A 439 -7.60 -1.81 -13.28
CA LEU A 439 -9.05 -1.74 -13.23
C LEU A 439 -9.63 -2.33 -14.51
N CYS A 440 -10.50 -3.32 -14.38
CA CYS A 440 -11.25 -3.89 -15.49
C CYS A 440 -12.73 -3.98 -15.14
N LYS A 441 -13.56 -3.39 -16.00
CA LYS A 441 -15.01 -3.48 -15.91
C LYS A 441 -15.52 -4.52 -16.87
N LEU A 442 -16.28 -5.47 -16.34
CA LEU A 442 -16.89 -6.57 -17.05
C LEU A 442 -18.42 -6.42 -16.97
N GLU A 443 -19.11 -6.73 -18.03
CA GLU A 443 -20.58 -6.78 -18.08
C GLU A 443 -21.01 -8.18 -18.43
N ARG A 444 -21.98 -8.71 -17.70
CA ARG A 444 -22.64 -9.96 -18.05
C ARG A 444 -23.65 -9.73 -19.15
N THR A 445 -23.55 -10.46 -20.26
CA THR A 445 -24.38 -10.25 -21.47
C THR A 445 -25.72 -10.95 -21.38
N ASN A 446 -25.75 -12.13 -20.79
CA ASN A 446 -26.95 -13.00 -20.63
C ASN A 446 -26.99 -13.56 -19.21
#